data_29b70c09180698aded39b1cd5d0151b6
#
_entry.id   29b70c09180698aded39b1cd5d0151b6
#
_cell.length_a   1.000
_cell.length_b   1.000
_cell.length_c   1.000
_cell.angle_alpha   90.00
_cell.angle_beta   90.00
_cell.angle_gamma   90.00
#
_symmetry.space_group_name_H-M   'P 1'
#
loop_
_entity.id
_entity.type
_entity.pdbx_description
1 polymer ?
#
loop_
_entity_poly.entity_id
_entity_poly.type
_entity_poly.pdbx_seq_one_letter_code
_entity_poly.pdbx_strand_id
1 'polypeptide(L)'
;STQQETLFPYTTLFRSVRAMTPQDVAPSPMMAQYLDIKARHPDALLFYRMGDFYELFFEDAAAAAEALDIALTKRGQHAGRDIPMCGVPVHSAESYLLTLIRKGFRVAVCEQLEDPAEAKKRGHKAVVKRDVVRLVTPGTLTEETLLDARAPNHLAALAEIRGAWACAWLDLSTGELRSAPSPRDGLGPLLARIAPREALVSEAHGADEAIRLLLEEAGATPTALGPSSFDSVSGEARLRRLLGVATLDAFGAFDRPELAALGALADYVEITQKGAAPLIRPPRREAPGGAMRLDAATRR
;
A
#
# COMPACT_ATOMS: atom_id res chain seq x y z
N SER A 1 -19.87 -24.56 -19.87
CA SER A 1 -19.73 -24.04 -18.51
C SER A 1 -18.25 -23.87 -18.23
N THR A 2 -17.72 -22.71 -18.54
CA THR A 2 -16.31 -22.36 -18.27
C THR A 2 -16.35 -21.33 -17.16
N GLN A 3 -16.04 -21.77 -15.93
CA GLN A 3 -15.77 -20.86 -14.83
C GLN A 3 -14.42 -20.20 -15.11
N GLN A 4 -14.44 -18.90 -15.38
CA GLN A 4 -13.24 -18.06 -15.31
C GLN A 4 -12.96 -17.80 -13.82
N GLU A 5 -11.96 -18.49 -13.28
CA GLU A 5 -11.32 -18.13 -12.02
C GLU A 5 -10.60 -16.78 -12.22
N THR A 6 -11.19 -15.71 -11.71
CA THR A 6 -10.52 -14.42 -11.58
C THR A 6 -9.63 -14.48 -10.34
N LEU A 7 -8.50 -15.16 -10.46
CA LEU A 7 -7.44 -15.19 -9.44
C LEU A 7 -6.72 -13.84 -9.44
N PHE A 8 -6.58 -13.23 -8.27
CA PHE A 8 -5.70 -12.10 -8.03
C PHE A 8 -4.31 -12.42 -8.61
N PRO A 9 -3.77 -11.63 -9.55
CA PRO A 9 -2.58 -12.04 -10.30
C PRO A 9 -1.30 -12.15 -9.46
N TYR A 10 -1.32 -11.76 -8.19
CA TYR A 10 -0.10 -11.69 -7.35
C TYR A 10 0.01 -12.71 -6.22
N THR A 11 -1.09 -13.30 -5.75
CA THR A 11 -1.01 -14.24 -4.60
C THR A 11 -0.53 -15.63 -4.98
N THR A 12 -0.54 -16.00 -6.27
CA THR A 12 -0.23 -17.38 -6.71
C THR A 12 1.20 -17.56 -7.22
N LEU A 13 1.97 -16.48 -7.50
CA LEU A 13 3.31 -16.59 -8.07
C LEU A 13 4.45 -16.80 -7.05
N PHE A 14 4.21 -16.61 -5.75
CA PHE A 14 5.27 -16.72 -4.73
C PHE A 14 5.45 -18.09 -4.10
N ARG A 15 4.86 -19.15 -4.65
CA ARG A 15 4.90 -20.50 -4.05
C ARG A 15 5.95 -21.44 -4.63
N SER A 16 7.15 -20.94 -4.94
CA SER A 16 8.30 -21.85 -5.13
C SER A 16 9.64 -21.15 -4.92
N VAL A 17 9.98 -20.82 -3.68
CA VAL A 17 11.41 -20.75 -3.33
C VAL A 17 11.93 -22.19 -3.34
N ARG A 18 12.40 -22.61 -4.51
CA ARG A 18 13.07 -23.90 -4.69
C ARG A 18 14.37 -23.85 -3.89
N ALA A 19 14.59 -24.82 -3.01
CA ALA A 19 15.83 -24.98 -2.26
C ALA A 19 17.04 -24.84 -3.21
N MET A 20 17.95 -23.92 -2.90
CA MET A 20 19.17 -23.63 -3.67
C MET A 20 20.07 -24.86 -3.69
N THR A 21 20.52 -25.26 -4.87
CA THR A 21 21.55 -26.30 -5.04
C THR A 21 22.95 -25.69 -4.96
N PRO A 22 24.02 -26.44 -4.57
CA PRO A 22 25.35 -25.93 -4.22
C PRO A 22 26.20 -25.34 -5.36
N GLN A 23 25.62 -24.90 -6.48
CA GLN A 23 26.33 -24.28 -7.62
C GLN A 23 25.99 -22.78 -7.83
N ASP A 24 25.33 -22.14 -6.87
CA ASP A 24 24.95 -20.74 -7.00
C ASP A 24 26.17 -19.84 -6.71
N VAL A 25 26.70 -19.22 -7.76
CA VAL A 25 27.68 -18.14 -7.65
C VAL A 25 27.03 -17.03 -6.80
N ALA A 26 27.68 -16.64 -5.69
CA ALA A 26 27.19 -15.60 -4.82
C ALA A 26 26.82 -14.33 -5.63
N PRO A 27 25.69 -13.70 -5.38
CA PRO A 27 25.27 -12.50 -6.08
C PRO A 27 26.30 -11.37 -5.88
N SER A 28 26.42 -10.47 -6.86
CA SER A 28 27.21 -9.27 -6.66
C SER A 28 26.73 -8.49 -5.43
N PRO A 29 27.58 -7.70 -4.74
CA PRO A 29 27.19 -6.98 -3.54
C PRO A 29 25.94 -6.09 -3.72
N MET A 30 25.80 -5.46 -4.90
CA MET A 30 24.61 -4.68 -5.25
C MET A 30 23.37 -5.57 -5.39
N MET A 31 23.50 -6.72 -6.06
CA MET A 31 22.39 -7.64 -6.24
C MET A 31 21.98 -8.32 -4.93
N ALA A 32 22.93 -8.59 -4.03
CA ALA A 32 22.65 -9.07 -2.68
C ALA A 32 21.80 -8.05 -1.89
N GLN A 33 22.16 -6.75 -1.97
CA GLN A 33 21.37 -5.68 -1.35
C GLN A 33 19.97 -5.60 -1.96
N TYR A 34 19.83 -5.68 -3.28
CA TYR A 34 18.54 -5.68 -3.96
C TYR A 34 17.65 -6.82 -3.47
N LEU A 35 18.17 -8.05 -3.45
CA LEU A 35 17.43 -9.23 -3.03
C LEU A 35 17.00 -9.17 -1.56
N ASP A 36 17.87 -8.65 -0.67
CA ASP A 36 17.53 -8.44 0.74
C ASP A 36 16.39 -7.43 0.90
N ILE A 37 16.44 -6.31 0.19
CA ILE A 37 15.37 -5.30 0.22
C ILE A 37 14.08 -5.87 -0.38
N LYS A 38 14.16 -6.59 -1.51
CA LYS A 38 12.98 -7.21 -2.14
C LYS A 38 12.33 -8.25 -1.25
N ALA A 39 13.10 -9.04 -0.52
CA ALA A 39 12.58 -10.03 0.42
C ALA A 39 11.75 -9.40 1.56
N ARG A 40 12.03 -8.14 1.93
CA ARG A 40 11.22 -7.38 2.92
C ARG A 40 9.96 -6.75 2.32
N HIS A 41 9.86 -6.68 1.00
CA HIS A 41 8.73 -6.10 0.27
C HIS A 41 8.29 -7.01 -0.89
N PRO A 42 7.90 -8.29 -0.62
CA PRO A 42 7.63 -9.28 -1.67
C PRO A 42 6.47 -8.86 -2.58
N ASP A 43 5.44 -8.20 -2.03
CA ASP A 43 4.19 -7.86 -2.71
C ASP A 43 4.24 -6.51 -3.45
N ALA A 44 5.40 -5.85 -3.52
CA ALA A 44 5.55 -4.56 -4.18
C ALA A 44 6.62 -4.63 -5.26
N LEU A 45 6.42 -3.95 -6.39
CA LEU A 45 7.46 -3.71 -7.37
C LEU A 45 8.53 -2.82 -6.74
N LEU A 46 9.80 -3.23 -6.80
CA LEU A 46 10.89 -2.49 -6.17
C LEU A 46 11.51 -1.50 -7.16
N PHE A 47 11.19 -0.22 -7.02
CA PHE A 47 11.88 0.89 -7.70
C PHE A 47 13.21 1.14 -7.01
N TYR A 48 14.27 0.48 -7.51
CA TYR A 48 15.59 0.50 -6.92
C TYR A 48 16.46 1.59 -7.54
N ARG A 49 16.78 2.65 -6.79
CA ARG A 49 17.52 3.81 -7.27
C ARG A 49 18.93 3.46 -7.71
N MET A 50 19.25 3.72 -8.99
CA MET A 50 20.54 3.53 -9.61
C MET A 50 20.91 4.79 -10.41
N GLY A 51 21.57 5.76 -9.76
CA GLY A 51 21.87 7.06 -10.37
C GLY A 51 20.57 7.81 -10.74
N ASP A 52 20.39 8.09 -12.03
CA ASP A 52 19.25 8.84 -12.56
C ASP A 52 18.06 7.95 -12.96
N PHE A 53 18.11 6.66 -12.62
CA PHE A 53 17.04 5.69 -12.90
C PHE A 53 16.58 4.99 -11.65
N TYR A 54 15.30 4.56 -11.66
CA TYR A 54 14.82 3.44 -10.87
C TYR A 54 14.87 2.20 -11.74
N GLU A 55 15.70 1.23 -11.35
CA GLU A 55 15.82 -0.06 -12.02
C GLU A 55 15.03 -1.13 -11.30
N LEU A 56 14.39 -2.00 -12.06
CA LEU A 56 13.67 -3.17 -11.57
C LEU A 56 14.35 -4.41 -12.17
N PHE A 57 14.37 -5.50 -11.39
CA PHE A 57 15.02 -6.73 -11.79
C PHE A 57 14.10 -7.93 -11.65
N PHE A 58 14.46 -9.04 -12.31
CA PHE A 58 13.76 -10.31 -12.26
C PHE A 58 12.27 -10.19 -12.65
N GLU A 59 11.38 -10.77 -11.83
CA GLU A 59 9.93 -10.78 -12.06
C GLU A 59 9.33 -9.37 -12.02
N ASP A 60 9.85 -8.50 -11.15
CA ASP A 60 9.42 -7.09 -11.09
C ASP A 60 9.68 -6.37 -12.42
N ALA A 61 10.83 -6.65 -13.05
CA ALA A 61 11.15 -6.06 -14.35
C ALA A 61 10.20 -6.53 -15.45
N ALA A 62 9.89 -7.82 -15.49
CA ALA A 62 8.95 -8.36 -16.47
C ALA A 62 7.54 -7.76 -16.31
N ALA A 63 7.04 -7.75 -15.08
CA ALA A 63 5.72 -7.20 -14.76
C ALA A 63 5.63 -5.69 -15.03
N ALA A 64 6.66 -4.93 -14.65
CA ALA A 64 6.68 -3.49 -14.89
C ALA A 64 6.85 -3.15 -16.37
N ALA A 65 7.71 -3.87 -17.11
CA ALA A 65 7.90 -3.65 -18.54
C ALA A 65 6.62 -3.86 -19.33
N GLU A 66 5.87 -4.93 -19.03
CA GLU A 66 4.56 -5.20 -19.62
C GLU A 66 3.53 -4.13 -19.23
N ALA A 67 3.47 -3.78 -17.94
CA ALA A 67 2.49 -2.81 -17.45
C ALA A 67 2.72 -1.39 -17.97
N LEU A 68 3.97 -1.00 -18.19
CA LEU A 68 4.37 0.34 -18.61
C LEU A 68 4.62 0.47 -20.11
N ASP A 69 4.59 -0.64 -20.85
CA ASP A 69 4.96 -0.71 -22.27
C ASP A 69 6.38 -0.15 -22.52
N ILE A 70 7.34 -0.60 -21.71
CA ILE A 70 8.74 -0.21 -21.81
C ILE A 70 9.63 -1.42 -22.12
N ALA A 71 10.84 -1.17 -22.64
CA ALA A 71 11.76 -2.22 -23.02
C ALA A 71 12.23 -3.06 -21.83
N LEU A 72 12.10 -4.38 -21.93
CA LEU A 72 12.74 -5.34 -21.06
C LEU A 72 14.13 -5.66 -21.62
N THR A 73 15.15 -5.42 -20.80
CA THR A 73 16.56 -5.64 -21.15
C THR A 73 17.20 -6.68 -20.21
N LYS A 74 18.51 -6.79 -20.24
CA LYS A 74 19.26 -7.73 -19.39
C LYS A 74 20.43 -7.01 -18.71
N ARG A 75 20.71 -7.38 -17.45
CA ARG A 75 21.84 -6.84 -16.70
C ARG A 75 22.64 -7.93 -16.00
N GLY A 76 23.67 -8.44 -16.67
CA GLY A 76 24.52 -9.48 -16.12
C GLY A 76 23.80 -10.82 -15.94
N GLN A 77 24.38 -11.68 -15.10
CA GLN A 77 23.85 -13.02 -14.83
C GLN A 77 23.81 -13.31 -13.34
N HIS A 78 22.82 -14.07 -12.92
CA HIS A 78 22.69 -14.65 -11.60
C HIS A 78 22.33 -16.13 -11.72
N ALA A 79 23.06 -17.00 -11.00
CA ALA A 79 22.89 -18.46 -11.07
C ALA A 79 22.91 -19.00 -12.53
N GLY A 80 23.79 -18.46 -13.39
CA GLY A 80 23.93 -18.88 -14.79
C GLY A 80 22.79 -18.43 -15.72
N ARG A 81 21.88 -17.57 -15.27
CA ARG A 81 20.78 -17.01 -16.08
C ARG A 81 20.90 -15.50 -16.19
N ASP A 82 20.52 -14.97 -17.35
CA ASP A 82 20.43 -13.53 -17.53
C ASP A 82 19.43 -12.92 -16.55
N ILE A 83 19.79 -11.77 -15.97
CA ILE A 83 18.88 -11.02 -15.08
C ILE A 83 18.03 -10.10 -15.94
N PRO A 84 16.70 -10.33 -16.07
CA PRO A 84 15.81 -9.37 -16.71
C PRO A 84 15.84 -8.04 -15.96
N MET A 85 15.84 -6.94 -16.68
CA MET A 85 15.87 -5.59 -16.13
C MET A 85 15.08 -4.62 -17.00
N CYS A 86 14.34 -3.73 -16.37
CA CYS A 86 13.83 -2.50 -16.97
C CYS A 86 14.14 -1.32 -16.07
N GLY A 87 13.97 -0.10 -16.57
CA GLY A 87 14.24 1.09 -15.79
C GLY A 87 13.44 2.29 -16.26
N VAL A 88 13.12 3.16 -15.32
CA VAL A 88 12.40 4.42 -15.56
C VAL A 88 13.25 5.59 -15.07
N PRO A 89 13.33 6.71 -15.82
CA PRO A 89 14.09 7.88 -15.38
C PRO A 89 13.45 8.49 -14.13
N VAL A 90 14.26 8.89 -13.16
CA VAL A 90 13.79 9.46 -11.90
C VAL A 90 12.93 10.72 -12.10
N HIS A 91 13.34 11.60 -13.02
CA HIS A 91 12.63 12.85 -13.29
C HIS A 91 11.22 12.64 -13.87
N SER A 92 10.91 11.46 -14.38
CA SER A 92 9.58 11.09 -14.92
C SER A 92 8.93 9.94 -14.15
N ALA A 93 9.50 9.52 -13.02
CA ALA A 93 9.04 8.36 -12.27
C ALA A 93 7.58 8.47 -11.80
N GLU A 94 7.10 9.67 -11.49
CA GLU A 94 5.72 9.90 -11.06
C GLU A 94 4.70 9.38 -12.06
N SER A 95 4.87 9.67 -13.35
CA SER A 95 3.93 9.21 -14.39
C SER A 95 3.89 7.68 -14.52
N TYR A 96 5.03 7.03 -14.37
CA TYR A 96 5.14 5.57 -14.35
C TYR A 96 4.53 4.97 -13.08
N LEU A 97 4.77 5.59 -11.92
CA LEU A 97 4.12 5.22 -10.66
C LEU A 97 2.60 5.24 -10.79
N LEU A 98 2.04 6.34 -11.29
CA LEU A 98 0.60 6.46 -11.48
C LEU A 98 0.03 5.34 -12.36
N THR A 99 0.72 5.02 -13.46
CA THR A 99 0.30 3.94 -14.36
C THR A 99 0.29 2.59 -13.65
N LEU A 100 1.34 2.28 -12.87
CA LEU A 100 1.42 1.04 -12.10
C LEU A 100 0.33 0.97 -11.02
N ILE A 101 0.14 2.04 -10.25
CA ILE A 101 -0.88 2.10 -9.21
C ILE A 101 -2.29 1.93 -9.79
N ARG A 102 -2.61 2.58 -10.92
CA ARG A 102 -3.90 2.41 -11.61
C ARG A 102 -4.13 0.99 -12.12
N LYS A 103 -3.05 0.26 -12.40
CA LYS A 103 -3.10 -1.17 -12.76
C LYS A 103 -3.10 -2.10 -11.55
N GLY A 104 -3.22 -1.57 -10.33
CA GLY A 104 -3.32 -2.34 -9.09
C GLY A 104 -1.99 -2.79 -8.49
N PHE A 105 -0.85 -2.32 -9.00
CA PHE A 105 0.44 -2.62 -8.40
C PHE A 105 0.69 -1.76 -7.16
N ARG A 106 1.51 -2.29 -6.27
CA ARG A 106 2.14 -1.57 -5.16
C ARG A 106 3.59 -1.33 -5.52
N VAL A 107 4.15 -0.19 -5.16
CA VAL A 107 5.54 0.15 -5.52
C VAL A 107 6.32 0.56 -4.27
N ALA A 108 7.40 -0.14 -3.99
CA ALA A 108 8.36 0.20 -2.95
C ALA A 108 9.44 1.11 -3.56
N VAL A 109 9.47 2.37 -3.16
CA VAL A 109 10.47 3.34 -3.62
C VAL A 109 11.70 3.23 -2.74
N CYS A 110 12.79 2.77 -3.33
CA CYS A 110 14.07 2.54 -2.67
C CYS A 110 15.09 3.60 -3.11
N GLU A 111 15.53 4.42 -2.17
CA GLU A 111 16.45 5.53 -2.39
C GLU A 111 17.86 5.24 -1.91
N GLN A 112 18.82 5.98 -2.43
CA GLN A 112 20.19 6.05 -1.94
C GLN A 112 20.18 6.87 -0.64
N LEU A 113 20.63 6.27 0.46
CA LEU A 113 20.68 6.91 1.78
C LEU A 113 22.02 7.59 2.09
N GLU A 114 22.94 7.55 1.16
CA GLU A 114 24.28 8.18 1.26
C GLU A 114 24.76 8.64 -0.11
N ASP A 115 25.68 9.58 -0.11
CA ASP A 115 26.36 10.01 -1.33
C ASP A 115 27.23 8.86 -1.89
N PRO A 116 27.18 8.57 -3.20
CA PRO A 116 28.05 7.60 -3.83
C PRO A 116 29.56 7.86 -3.59
N ALA A 117 29.96 9.11 -3.38
CA ALA A 117 31.34 9.47 -3.04
C ALA A 117 31.74 8.95 -1.65
N GLU A 118 30.82 8.95 -0.67
CA GLU A 118 31.07 8.38 0.66
C GLU A 118 31.21 6.86 0.60
N ALA A 119 30.39 6.20 -0.22
CA ALA A 119 30.50 4.76 -0.43
C ALA A 119 31.89 4.40 -1.02
N LYS A 120 32.38 5.17 -2.00
CA LYS A 120 33.70 4.96 -2.62
C LYS A 120 34.86 5.03 -1.61
N LYS A 121 34.75 5.86 -0.56
CA LYS A 121 35.77 5.94 0.51
C LYS A 121 35.94 4.63 1.29
N ARG A 122 34.91 3.78 1.34
CA ARG A 122 34.95 2.45 1.97
C ARG A 122 35.61 1.36 1.12
N GLY A 123 36.01 1.71 -0.09
CA GLY A 123 36.68 0.83 -1.03
C GLY A 123 35.87 0.59 -2.32
N HIS A 124 36.56 0.14 -3.36
CA HIS A 124 35.99 -0.01 -4.72
C HIS A 124 34.86 -1.06 -4.82
N LYS A 125 34.73 -1.96 -3.85
CA LYS A 125 33.65 -2.96 -3.77
C LYS A 125 32.48 -2.52 -2.89
N ALA A 126 32.57 -1.34 -2.26
CA ALA A 126 31.52 -0.86 -1.40
C ALA A 126 30.27 -0.48 -2.22
N VAL A 127 29.11 -0.88 -1.72
CA VAL A 127 27.81 -0.55 -2.32
C VAL A 127 27.22 0.64 -1.59
N VAL A 128 26.64 1.57 -2.34
CA VAL A 128 25.86 2.69 -1.80
C VAL A 128 24.71 2.11 -0.97
N LYS A 129 24.55 2.59 0.25
CA LYS A 129 23.46 2.18 1.11
C LYS A 129 22.13 2.62 0.52
N ARG A 130 21.18 1.71 0.49
CA ARG A 130 19.81 1.94 0.00
C ARG A 130 18.82 1.32 0.96
N ASP A 131 17.66 1.92 1.06
CA ASP A 131 16.49 1.30 1.69
C ASP A 131 15.21 1.87 1.11
N VAL A 132 14.10 1.17 1.37
CA VAL A 132 12.77 1.66 0.99
C VAL A 132 12.41 2.82 1.90
N VAL A 133 12.17 3.97 1.28
CA VAL A 133 11.77 5.21 1.97
C VAL A 133 10.26 5.40 1.95
N ARG A 134 9.56 4.74 1.02
CA ARG A 134 8.12 4.86 0.87
C ARG A 134 7.53 3.65 0.15
N LEU A 135 6.35 3.23 0.57
CA LEU A 135 5.51 2.27 -0.15
C LEU A 135 4.31 3.03 -0.74
N VAL A 136 4.21 3.04 -2.07
CA VAL A 136 3.13 3.69 -2.80
C VAL A 136 2.06 2.66 -3.14
N THR A 137 0.82 2.98 -2.80
CA THR A 137 -0.35 2.13 -3.01
C THR A 137 -1.54 2.98 -3.49
N PRO A 138 -2.64 2.41 -3.96
CA PRO A 138 -3.78 3.18 -4.46
C PRO A 138 -4.32 4.23 -3.48
N GLY A 139 -4.34 3.91 -2.18
CA GLY A 139 -4.85 4.80 -1.13
C GLY A 139 -3.81 5.73 -0.52
N THR A 140 -2.52 5.58 -0.86
CA THR A 140 -1.42 6.36 -0.26
C THR A 140 -0.73 7.33 -1.23
N LEU A 141 -1.35 7.62 -2.38
CA LEU A 141 -0.88 8.66 -3.28
C LEU A 141 -1.03 10.04 -2.63
N THR A 142 0.02 10.84 -2.68
CA THR A 142 0.05 12.22 -2.14
C THR A 142 0.47 13.26 -3.17
N GLU A 143 0.98 12.84 -4.32
CA GLU A 143 1.42 13.72 -5.38
C GLU A 143 0.23 14.41 -6.05
N GLU A 144 0.15 15.73 -5.97
CA GLU A 144 -0.93 16.53 -6.56
C GLU A 144 -1.09 16.29 -8.07
N THR A 145 0.03 16.05 -8.77
CA THR A 145 0.05 15.74 -10.21
C THR A 145 -0.58 14.41 -10.55
N LEU A 146 -0.70 13.49 -9.57
CA LEU A 146 -1.22 12.13 -9.74
C LEU A 146 -2.66 12.00 -9.24
N LEU A 147 -3.14 12.96 -8.46
CA LEU A 147 -4.48 12.97 -7.90
C LEU A 147 -5.48 13.57 -8.89
N ASP A 148 -6.69 13.03 -8.89
CA ASP A 148 -7.81 13.68 -9.57
C ASP A 148 -8.26 14.91 -8.74
N ALA A 149 -8.06 16.11 -9.26
CA ALA A 149 -8.45 17.36 -8.58
C ALA A 149 -9.95 17.43 -8.23
N ARG A 150 -10.78 16.54 -8.80
CA ARG A 150 -12.24 16.50 -8.62
C ARG A 150 -12.72 15.38 -7.69
N ALA A 151 -11.82 14.48 -7.25
CA ALA A 151 -12.18 13.35 -6.41
C ALA A 151 -11.14 13.14 -5.30
N PRO A 152 -11.58 12.92 -4.04
CA PRO A 152 -10.67 12.60 -2.95
C PRO A 152 -10.01 11.23 -3.20
N ASN A 153 -8.80 11.05 -2.68
CA ASN A 153 -8.08 9.78 -2.71
C ASN A 153 -8.17 9.10 -1.34
N HIS A 154 -9.32 8.48 -1.06
CA HIS A 154 -9.54 7.89 0.24
C HIS A 154 -8.87 6.52 0.40
N LEU A 155 -8.11 6.37 1.48
CA LEU A 155 -7.73 5.11 2.09
C LEU A 155 -8.76 4.79 3.18
N ALA A 156 -9.47 3.68 3.10
CA ALA A 156 -10.43 3.26 4.11
C ALA A 156 -9.91 2.09 4.96
N ALA A 157 -10.50 1.90 6.13
CA ALA A 157 -10.32 0.69 6.95
C ALA A 157 -11.68 0.23 7.48
N LEU A 158 -11.95 -1.07 7.39
CA LEU A 158 -13.14 -1.71 7.93
C LEU A 158 -12.74 -2.55 9.14
N ALA A 159 -13.39 -2.32 10.27
CA ALA A 159 -13.18 -3.11 11.48
C ALA A 159 -14.49 -3.63 12.04
N GLU A 160 -14.43 -4.85 12.58
CA GLU A 160 -15.52 -5.49 13.27
C GLU A 160 -15.05 -5.94 14.66
N ILE A 161 -15.82 -5.61 15.70
CA ILE A 161 -15.61 -6.11 17.06
C ILE A 161 -16.93 -6.54 17.63
N ARG A 162 -17.08 -7.83 17.92
CA ARG A 162 -18.28 -8.43 18.52
C ARG A 162 -19.57 -8.14 17.76
N GLY A 163 -19.52 -8.19 16.43
CA GLY A 163 -20.66 -7.95 15.54
C GLY A 163 -20.94 -6.48 15.25
N ALA A 164 -20.25 -5.54 15.91
CA ALA A 164 -20.35 -4.11 15.62
C ALA A 164 -19.28 -3.72 14.62
N TRP A 165 -19.67 -3.01 13.53
CA TRP A 165 -18.80 -2.56 12.47
C TRP A 165 -18.55 -1.06 12.51
N ALA A 166 -17.39 -0.67 12.02
CA ALA A 166 -17.07 0.71 11.73
C ALA A 166 -16.20 0.80 10.47
N CYS A 167 -16.31 1.93 9.79
CA CYS A 167 -15.42 2.33 8.73
C CYS A 167 -14.71 3.62 9.15
N ALA A 168 -13.39 3.67 8.96
CA ALA A 168 -12.63 4.91 9.02
C ALA A 168 -12.02 5.17 7.63
N TRP A 169 -11.79 6.45 7.29
CA TRP A 169 -11.13 6.81 6.04
C TRP A 169 -10.27 8.05 6.19
N LEU A 170 -9.22 8.08 5.40
CA LEU A 170 -8.19 9.09 5.40
C LEU A 170 -7.90 9.51 3.97
N ASP A 171 -7.85 10.81 3.73
CA ASP A 171 -7.22 11.39 2.55
C ASP A 171 -5.83 11.91 2.96
N LEU A 172 -4.77 11.22 2.49
CA LEU A 172 -3.40 11.58 2.86
C LEU A 172 -2.97 12.93 2.30
N SER A 173 -3.56 13.38 1.18
CA SER A 173 -3.20 14.65 0.56
C SER A 173 -3.68 15.86 1.36
N THR A 174 -4.84 15.74 2.00
CA THR A 174 -5.45 16.80 2.81
C THR A 174 -5.25 16.60 4.31
N GLY A 175 -4.89 15.38 4.71
CA GLY A 175 -4.84 14.93 6.10
C GLY A 175 -6.21 14.74 6.74
N GLU A 176 -7.31 14.77 5.96
CA GLU A 176 -8.65 14.61 6.50
C GLU A 176 -8.90 13.16 6.94
N LEU A 177 -9.16 12.97 8.23
CA LEU A 177 -9.41 11.69 8.87
C LEU A 177 -10.83 11.65 9.45
N ARG A 178 -11.61 10.65 9.08
CA ARG A 178 -12.99 10.46 9.54
C ARG A 178 -13.26 9.03 9.97
N SER A 179 -14.31 8.85 10.80
CA SER A 179 -14.86 7.53 11.11
C SER A 179 -16.39 7.58 11.19
N ALA A 180 -17.01 6.43 10.94
CA ALA A 180 -18.44 6.23 11.14
C ALA A 180 -18.69 4.80 11.65
N PRO A 181 -19.46 4.62 12.72
CA PRO A 181 -20.06 3.32 13.04
C PRO A 181 -21.10 2.98 11.96
N SER A 182 -21.18 1.72 11.58
CA SER A 182 -22.12 1.27 10.55
C SER A 182 -22.62 -0.12 10.90
N PRO A 183 -23.92 -0.42 10.73
CA PRO A 183 -24.35 -1.80 10.68
C PRO A 183 -23.77 -2.48 9.43
N ARG A 184 -23.69 -3.82 9.42
CA ARG A 184 -23.10 -4.56 8.29
C ARG A 184 -23.78 -4.22 6.94
N ASP A 185 -25.09 -4.12 6.93
CA ASP A 185 -25.90 -3.76 5.76
C ASP A 185 -25.72 -2.29 5.31
N GLY A 186 -25.22 -1.44 6.19
CA GLY A 186 -24.88 -0.05 5.92
C GLY A 186 -23.49 0.15 5.29
N LEU A 187 -22.64 -0.87 5.29
CA LEU A 187 -21.26 -0.77 4.75
C LEU A 187 -21.24 -0.47 3.25
N GLY A 188 -22.07 -1.15 2.45
CA GLY A 188 -22.12 -0.92 1.00
C GLY A 188 -22.47 0.52 0.63
N PRO A 189 -23.59 1.09 1.11
CA PRO A 189 -23.89 2.51 0.91
C PRO A 189 -22.82 3.47 1.41
N LEU A 190 -22.17 3.17 2.53
CA LEU A 190 -21.09 3.98 3.08
C LEU A 190 -19.88 3.97 2.18
N LEU A 191 -19.42 2.80 1.76
CA LEU A 191 -18.29 2.63 0.83
C LEU A 191 -18.57 3.28 -0.53
N ALA A 192 -19.78 3.14 -1.06
CA ALA A 192 -20.17 3.80 -2.32
C ALA A 192 -20.12 5.33 -2.22
N ARG A 193 -20.43 5.91 -1.04
CA ARG A 193 -20.33 7.35 -0.79
C ARG A 193 -18.89 7.81 -0.63
N ILE A 194 -18.06 7.05 0.08
CA ILE A 194 -16.65 7.38 0.32
C ILE A 194 -15.82 7.15 -0.95
N ALA A 195 -16.18 6.16 -1.75
CA ALA A 195 -15.47 5.72 -2.96
C ALA A 195 -13.96 5.54 -2.72
N PRO A 196 -13.55 4.69 -1.74
CA PRO A 196 -12.15 4.54 -1.41
C PRO A 196 -11.39 3.91 -2.55
N ARG A 197 -10.14 4.32 -2.76
CA ARG A 197 -9.24 3.68 -3.73
C ARG A 197 -8.61 2.41 -3.18
N GLU A 198 -8.46 2.35 -1.86
CA GLU A 198 -7.91 1.20 -1.14
C GLU A 198 -8.66 1.03 0.17
N ALA A 199 -8.89 -0.22 0.57
CA ALA A 199 -9.56 -0.56 1.81
C ALA A 199 -8.77 -1.60 2.60
N LEU A 200 -8.39 -1.22 3.82
CA LEU A 200 -7.71 -2.09 4.78
C LEU A 200 -8.75 -2.98 5.47
N VAL A 201 -8.48 -4.26 5.50
CA VAL A 201 -9.30 -5.27 6.18
C VAL A 201 -8.41 -6.23 6.96
N SER A 202 -8.95 -6.86 8.00
CA SER A 202 -8.21 -7.94 8.64
C SER A 202 -8.07 -9.14 7.67
N GLU A 203 -7.06 -9.99 7.86
CA GLU A 203 -6.88 -11.20 7.06
C GLU A 203 -8.15 -12.05 7.01
N ALA A 204 -8.87 -12.15 8.14
CA ALA A 204 -10.13 -12.89 8.21
C ALA A 204 -11.23 -12.27 7.32
N HIS A 205 -11.37 -10.93 7.34
CA HIS A 205 -12.35 -10.24 6.50
C HIS A 205 -11.90 -10.17 5.04
N GLY A 206 -10.60 -10.16 4.77
CA GLY A 206 -10.06 -10.27 3.41
C GLY A 206 -10.38 -11.61 2.75
N ALA A 207 -10.57 -12.67 3.53
CA ALA A 207 -11.02 -13.99 3.08
C ALA A 207 -12.56 -14.11 2.97
N ASP A 208 -13.33 -13.18 3.56
CA ASP A 208 -14.80 -13.17 3.47
C ASP A 208 -15.25 -12.67 2.09
N GLU A 209 -15.88 -13.57 1.32
CA GLU A 209 -16.35 -13.27 -0.04
C GLU A 209 -17.34 -12.11 -0.08
N ALA A 210 -18.22 -11.99 0.91
CA ALA A 210 -19.20 -10.89 0.96
C ALA A 210 -18.52 -9.52 1.19
N ILE A 211 -17.46 -9.47 1.97
CA ILE A 211 -16.66 -8.25 2.15
C ILE A 211 -15.89 -7.93 0.86
N ARG A 212 -15.30 -8.93 0.21
CA ARG A 212 -14.59 -8.74 -1.05
C ARG A 212 -15.51 -8.17 -2.13
N LEU A 213 -16.71 -8.72 -2.29
CA LEU A 213 -17.71 -8.22 -3.24
C LEU A 213 -18.12 -6.77 -2.94
N LEU A 214 -18.33 -6.42 -1.66
CA LEU A 214 -18.63 -5.04 -1.27
C LEU A 214 -17.51 -4.05 -1.64
N LEU A 215 -16.24 -4.46 -1.47
CA LEU A 215 -15.09 -3.63 -1.83
C LEU A 215 -14.94 -3.52 -3.35
N GLU A 216 -15.16 -4.61 -4.08
CA GLU A 216 -15.12 -4.63 -5.55
C GLU A 216 -16.22 -3.72 -6.14
N GLU A 217 -17.45 -3.81 -5.63
CA GLU A 217 -18.56 -2.91 -6.03
C GLU A 217 -18.25 -1.43 -5.74
N ALA A 218 -17.51 -1.15 -4.67
CA ALA A 218 -17.05 0.20 -4.34
C ALA A 218 -15.84 0.66 -5.18
N GLY A 219 -15.24 -0.21 -5.99
CA GLY A 219 -14.02 0.05 -6.74
C GLY A 219 -12.76 0.17 -5.87
N ALA A 220 -12.78 -0.38 -4.66
CA ALA A 220 -11.68 -0.32 -3.71
C ALA A 220 -10.75 -1.53 -3.83
N THR A 221 -9.44 -1.29 -3.89
CA THR A 221 -8.45 -2.37 -3.82
C THR A 221 -8.34 -2.87 -2.36
N PRO A 222 -8.63 -4.15 -2.07
CA PRO A 222 -8.51 -4.67 -0.72
C PRO A 222 -7.04 -4.86 -0.33
N THR A 223 -6.70 -4.49 0.90
CA THR A 223 -5.39 -4.75 1.51
C THR A 223 -5.59 -5.43 2.86
N ALA A 224 -5.19 -6.69 2.95
CA ALA A 224 -5.27 -7.46 4.18
C ALA A 224 -4.10 -7.11 5.11
N LEU A 225 -4.41 -6.87 6.38
CA LEU A 225 -3.43 -6.65 7.44
C LEU A 225 -3.61 -7.68 8.56
N GLY A 226 -2.53 -7.94 9.28
CA GLY A 226 -2.56 -8.83 10.43
C GLY A 226 -3.50 -8.32 11.54
N PRO A 227 -3.97 -9.21 12.43
CA PRO A 227 -4.95 -8.88 13.46
C PRO A 227 -4.46 -7.80 14.44
N SER A 228 -3.15 -7.65 14.65
CA SER A 228 -2.56 -6.62 15.50
C SER A 228 -2.83 -5.19 15.02
N SER A 229 -3.01 -4.99 13.72
CA SER A 229 -3.34 -3.67 13.15
C SER A 229 -4.75 -3.23 13.53
N PHE A 230 -5.66 -4.19 13.77
CA PHE A 230 -7.06 -3.96 14.13
C PHE A 230 -7.35 -4.12 15.64
N ASP A 231 -6.32 -4.19 16.48
CA ASP A 231 -6.53 -4.13 17.93
C ASP A 231 -6.91 -2.72 18.39
N SER A 232 -8.05 -2.56 19.03
CA SER A 232 -8.60 -1.25 19.38
C SER A 232 -7.79 -0.50 20.45
N VAL A 233 -7.10 -1.22 21.35
CA VAL A 233 -6.28 -0.60 22.42
C VAL A 233 -4.98 -0.09 21.82
N SER A 234 -4.29 -0.95 21.07
CA SER A 234 -3.08 -0.57 20.34
C SER A 234 -3.38 0.51 19.29
N GLY A 235 -4.55 0.43 18.64
CA GLY A 235 -5.03 1.40 17.67
C GLY A 235 -5.20 2.79 18.25
N GLU A 236 -5.83 2.90 19.43
CA GLU A 236 -5.93 4.18 20.15
C GLU A 236 -4.54 4.74 20.49
N ALA A 237 -3.63 3.89 20.98
CA ALA A 237 -2.28 4.32 21.32
C ALA A 237 -1.49 4.82 20.09
N ARG A 238 -1.62 4.13 18.93
CA ARG A 238 -1.03 4.56 17.65
C ARG A 238 -1.60 5.89 17.19
N LEU A 239 -2.92 6.04 17.25
CA LEU A 239 -3.59 7.26 16.82
C LEU A 239 -3.16 8.46 17.68
N ARG A 240 -3.10 8.30 19.01
CA ARG A 240 -2.58 9.34 19.92
C ARG A 240 -1.14 9.73 19.58
N ARG A 241 -0.28 8.76 19.30
CA ARG A 241 1.11 9.00 18.90
C ARG A 241 1.19 9.75 17.57
N LEU A 242 0.41 9.33 16.58
CA LEU A 242 0.35 9.96 15.26
C LEU A 242 -0.12 11.42 15.33
N LEU A 243 -1.09 11.71 16.19
CA LEU A 243 -1.63 13.05 16.40
C LEU A 243 -0.84 13.90 17.40
N GLY A 244 0.09 13.32 18.14
CA GLY A 244 0.86 14.02 19.17
C GLY A 244 0.03 14.44 20.39
N VAL A 245 -1.02 13.68 20.76
CA VAL A 245 -1.96 14.02 21.83
C VAL A 245 -1.96 13.00 22.96
N ALA A 246 -2.30 13.43 24.18
CA ALA A 246 -2.38 12.55 25.34
C ALA A 246 -3.67 11.71 25.35
N THR A 247 -4.79 12.28 24.94
CA THR A 247 -6.12 11.60 24.86
C THR A 247 -6.83 11.97 23.56
N LEU A 248 -7.85 11.19 23.20
CA LEU A 248 -8.73 11.48 22.05
C LEU A 248 -10.03 12.17 22.45
N ASP A 249 -10.27 12.40 23.76
CA ASP A 249 -11.55 12.89 24.30
C ASP A 249 -12.02 14.21 23.68
N ALA A 250 -11.06 15.08 23.31
CA ALA A 250 -11.36 16.35 22.67
C ALA A 250 -11.93 16.22 21.25
N PHE A 251 -11.80 15.03 20.62
CA PHE A 251 -12.21 14.79 19.24
C PHE A 251 -13.51 13.98 19.15
N GLY A 252 -14.00 13.46 20.27
CA GLY A 252 -15.25 12.72 20.41
C GLY A 252 -15.09 11.37 21.10
N ALA A 253 -16.21 10.73 21.39
CA ALA A 253 -16.25 9.39 21.93
C ALA A 253 -16.29 8.39 20.78
N PHE A 254 -15.18 7.69 20.55
CA PHE A 254 -15.06 6.64 19.52
C PHE A 254 -15.36 5.28 20.14
N ASP A 255 -16.17 4.47 19.45
CA ASP A 255 -16.42 3.10 19.83
C ASP A 255 -15.22 2.19 19.48
N ARG A 256 -15.13 1.00 20.08
CA ARG A 256 -14.02 0.08 19.85
C ARG A 256 -13.78 -0.27 18.38
N PRO A 257 -14.80 -0.55 17.54
CA PRO A 257 -14.60 -0.78 16.12
C PRO A 257 -14.03 0.45 15.40
N GLU A 258 -14.46 1.67 15.79
CA GLU A 258 -13.90 2.90 15.23
C GLU A 258 -12.42 3.07 15.59
N LEU A 259 -12.04 2.82 16.86
CA LEU A 259 -10.65 2.85 17.29
C LEU A 259 -9.78 1.80 16.58
N ALA A 260 -10.34 0.63 16.30
CA ALA A 260 -9.67 -0.40 15.53
C ALA A 260 -9.43 0.02 14.06
N ALA A 261 -10.46 0.59 13.41
CA ALA A 261 -10.35 1.07 12.04
C ALA A 261 -9.39 2.27 11.92
N LEU A 262 -9.52 3.27 12.80
CA LEU A 262 -8.60 4.42 12.88
C LEU A 262 -7.16 3.98 13.18
N GLY A 263 -7.00 3.00 14.08
CA GLY A 263 -5.71 2.40 14.43
C GLY A 263 -5.05 1.66 13.26
N ALA A 264 -5.85 0.96 12.45
CA ALA A 264 -5.37 0.29 11.24
C ALA A 264 -4.87 1.30 10.19
N LEU A 265 -5.58 2.43 10.01
CA LEU A 265 -5.11 3.52 9.16
C LEU A 265 -3.79 4.10 9.67
N ALA A 266 -3.66 4.36 10.98
CA ALA A 266 -2.44 4.89 11.57
C ALA A 266 -1.26 3.92 11.40
N ASP A 267 -1.47 2.63 11.63
CA ASP A 267 -0.47 1.57 11.41
C ASP A 267 0.00 1.52 9.95
N TYR A 268 -0.95 1.55 9.03
CA TYR A 268 -0.66 1.49 7.61
C TYR A 268 0.10 2.73 7.10
N VAL A 269 -0.23 3.91 7.62
CA VAL A 269 0.53 5.14 7.34
C VAL A 269 1.96 5.03 7.84
N GLU A 270 2.20 4.51 9.05
CA GLU A 270 3.55 4.26 9.58
C GLU A 270 4.34 3.30 8.67
N ILE A 271 3.70 2.19 8.25
CA ILE A 271 4.31 1.18 7.37
C ILE A 271 4.66 1.76 6.00
N THR A 272 3.76 2.54 5.40
CA THR A 272 3.89 3.00 4.02
C THR A 272 4.73 4.26 3.89
N GLN A 273 4.68 5.19 4.85
CA GLN A 273 5.38 6.48 4.80
C GLN A 273 6.75 6.46 5.51
N LYS A 274 7.12 5.36 6.19
CA LYS A 274 8.46 5.17 6.77
C LYS A 274 8.96 6.35 7.61
N GLY A 275 8.07 6.98 8.39
CA GLY A 275 8.39 8.12 9.24
C GLY A 275 8.28 9.51 8.57
N ALA A 276 7.99 9.56 7.28
CA ALA A 276 7.69 10.80 6.56
C ALA A 276 6.17 11.01 6.39
N ALA A 277 5.38 10.64 7.41
CA ALA A 277 3.94 10.76 7.36
C ALA A 277 3.51 12.22 7.15
N PRO A 278 2.55 12.48 6.25
CA PRO A 278 1.98 13.82 6.09
C PRO A 278 1.23 14.24 7.36
N LEU A 279 0.96 15.54 7.48
CA LEU A 279 0.17 16.06 8.58
C LEU A 279 -1.25 15.49 8.54
N ILE A 280 -1.62 14.70 9.54
CA ILE A 280 -2.96 14.13 9.69
C ILE A 280 -3.73 14.98 10.70
N ARG A 281 -4.95 15.35 10.31
CA ARG A 281 -5.85 16.12 11.16
C ARG A 281 -6.53 15.22 12.20
N PRO A 282 -6.97 15.80 13.33
CA PRO A 282 -7.76 15.04 14.30
C PRO A 282 -8.98 14.38 13.67
N PRO A 283 -9.32 13.15 14.08
CA PRO A 283 -10.42 12.41 13.50
C PRO A 283 -11.76 13.09 13.77
N ARG A 284 -12.65 13.06 12.78
CA ARG A 284 -14.02 13.51 12.90
C ARG A 284 -14.96 12.31 12.81
N ARG A 285 -15.78 12.14 13.85
CA ARG A 285 -16.81 11.11 13.86
C ARG A 285 -18.04 11.58 13.09
N GLU A 286 -18.51 10.78 12.15
CA GLU A 286 -19.81 10.98 11.52
C GLU A 286 -20.90 10.24 12.31
N ALA A 287 -22.00 10.92 12.60
CA ALA A 287 -23.12 10.30 13.30
C ALA A 287 -23.81 9.25 12.41
N PRO A 288 -24.29 8.13 12.98
CA PRO A 288 -25.12 7.18 12.26
C PRO A 288 -26.35 7.88 11.68
N GLY A 289 -26.57 7.80 10.37
CA GLY A 289 -27.75 8.40 9.70
C GLY A 289 -27.65 9.88 9.37
N GLY A 290 -26.50 10.54 9.59
CA GLY A 290 -26.29 11.96 9.22
C GLY A 290 -26.21 12.22 7.71
N ALA A 291 -26.05 11.17 6.89
CA ALA A 291 -26.16 11.26 5.44
C ALA A 291 -27.56 10.83 4.98
N MET A 292 -28.17 11.62 4.10
CA MET A 292 -29.45 11.28 3.48
C MET A 292 -29.32 9.93 2.76
N ARG A 293 -30.11 8.93 3.14
CA ARG A 293 -30.16 7.63 2.45
C ARG A 293 -30.84 7.86 1.10
N LEU A 294 -30.08 7.93 0.04
CA LEU A 294 -30.60 7.81 -1.33
C LEU A 294 -30.90 6.33 -1.57
N ASP A 295 -32.15 5.98 -1.75
CA ASP A 295 -32.53 4.63 -2.14
C ASP A 295 -32.09 4.31 -3.58
N ALA A 296 -32.11 3.02 -3.94
CA ALA A 296 -31.68 2.57 -5.26
C ALA A 296 -32.53 3.17 -6.41
N ALA A 297 -33.74 3.67 -6.14
CA ALA A 297 -34.62 4.28 -7.12
C ALA A 297 -34.20 5.72 -7.47
N THR A 298 -33.49 6.40 -6.57
CA THR A 298 -33.05 7.81 -6.75
C THR A 298 -31.70 7.91 -7.48
N ARG A 299 -31.04 6.79 -7.78
CA ARG A 299 -29.73 6.72 -8.45
C ARG A 299 -29.80 6.56 -9.98
N ARG A 300 -30.93 6.82 -10.61
CA ARG A 300 -31.07 6.82 -12.07
C ARG A 300 -30.90 8.19 -12.67
#